data_0ebd1b9f5c2ed05c88ac01519419b273
#
_entry.id   0ebd1b9f5c2ed05c88ac01519419b273
#
_cell.length_a   1.000
_cell.length_b   1.000
_cell.length_c   1.000
_cell.angle_alpha   90.00
_cell.angle_beta   90.00
_cell.angle_gamma   90.00
#
_symmetry.space_group_name_H-M   'P 1'
#
loop_
_entity.id
_entity.type
_entity.pdbx_description
1 polymer ?
#
loop_
_entity_poly.entity_id
_entity_poly.type
_entity_poly.pdbx_seq_one_letter_code
_entity_poly.pdbx_strand_id
1 'polypeptide(L)'
;EVFIAVADFTVPKSGDLHSAGVPPVTLRAERRVAKFRVLLKDKPSPVNGFSFDMTAHTVQMLLTSKTEPFAEGIDALGGMYYGDPALYELPCCMSTMGDFHSSGTERYQMCQTNSTVFSPFVFADPASELPIGIVDIDISGASGGYTYKTDQTFARTLAASKISGIVFETTDTYDDSSSQIRIDVVEATDDAGNPENAAALFDPFYEWNASSY
;
A
#
# COMPACT_ATOMS: atom_id res chain seq x y z
N GLU A 1 2.57 2.64 -13.33
CA GLU A 1 3.90 2.09 -13.05
C GLU A 1 4.98 3.01 -13.61
N VAL A 2 6.08 3.19 -12.87
CA VAL A 2 7.20 4.04 -13.28
C VAL A 2 8.46 3.20 -13.32
N PHE A 3 9.08 3.15 -14.49
CA PHE A 3 10.37 2.51 -14.71
C PHE A 3 11.36 3.54 -15.24
N ILE A 4 12.58 3.50 -14.74
CA ILE A 4 13.68 4.34 -15.22
C ILE A 4 14.86 3.47 -15.58
N ALA A 5 15.49 3.80 -16.70
CA ALA A 5 16.77 3.25 -17.10
C ALA A 5 17.70 4.40 -17.47
N VAL A 6 18.87 4.43 -16.88
CA VAL A 6 19.91 5.41 -17.15
C VAL A 6 21.19 4.66 -17.52
N ALA A 7 21.87 5.12 -18.57
CA ALA A 7 23.19 4.60 -18.94
C ALA A 7 24.08 5.73 -19.43
N ASP A 8 25.32 5.71 -18.98
CA ASP A 8 26.37 6.56 -19.49
C ASP A 8 27.06 5.88 -20.68
N PHE A 9 27.30 6.62 -21.73
CA PHE A 9 28.09 6.14 -22.88
C PHE A 9 29.04 7.21 -23.35
N THR A 10 30.20 6.76 -23.81
CA THR A 10 31.21 7.65 -24.39
C THR A 10 31.01 7.77 -25.90
N VAL A 11 30.73 8.99 -26.34
CA VAL A 11 30.68 9.25 -27.79
C VAL A 11 32.09 9.30 -28.36
N PRO A 12 32.41 8.50 -29.37
CA PRO A 12 33.72 8.57 -30.06
C PRO A 12 33.93 9.97 -30.66
N LYS A 13 35.15 10.50 -30.53
CA LYS A 13 35.49 11.85 -31.02
C LYS A 13 35.47 12.01 -32.56
N SER A 14 35.47 10.92 -33.29
CA SER A 14 35.46 10.93 -34.75
C SER A 14 34.28 10.12 -35.27
N GLY A 15 33.33 10.79 -35.81
CA GLY A 15 32.53 10.28 -36.88
C GLY A 15 31.30 9.53 -36.53
N ASP A 16 31.02 8.65 -37.28
CA ASP A 16 29.79 7.92 -37.48
C ASP A 16 29.58 6.84 -36.39
N LEU A 17 28.59 7.01 -35.58
CA LEU A 17 28.20 6.03 -34.56
C LEU A 17 27.87 4.65 -35.17
N HIS A 18 27.49 4.60 -36.45
CA HIS A 18 27.21 3.36 -37.15
C HIS A 18 28.46 2.61 -37.64
N SER A 19 29.54 3.31 -37.91
CA SER A 19 30.77 2.70 -38.42
C SER A 19 31.80 2.37 -37.35
N ALA A 20 31.66 2.91 -36.16
CA ALA A 20 32.65 2.78 -35.09
C ALA A 20 32.58 1.49 -34.29
N GLY A 21 31.62 0.58 -34.57
CA GLY A 21 31.49 -0.66 -33.84
C GLY A 21 31.15 -0.43 -32.34
N VAL A 22 30.44 0.64 -32.04
CA VAL A 22 30.02 0.93 -30.65
C VAL A 22 29.18 -0.25 -30.15
N PRO A 23 29.57 -0.88 -29.02
CA PRO A 23 28.82 -1.99 -28.51
C PRO A 23 27.39 -1.53 -28.14
N PRO A 24 26.38 -2.39 -28.31
CA PRO A 24 25.02 -2.04 -27.97
C PRO A 24 24.94 -1.66 -26.47
N VAL A 25 24.31 -0.54 -26.20
CA VAL A 25 24.04 -0.12 -24.81
C VAL A 25 22.84 -0.91 -24.31
N THR A 26 23.03 -1.71 -23.27
CA THR A 26 21.94 -2.41 -22.59
C THR A 26 21.39 -1.51 -21.50
N LEU A 27 20.14 -1.10 -21.66
CA LEU A 27 19.42 -0.37 -20.61
C LEU A 27 18.66 -1.36 -19.75
N ARG A 28 18.87 -1.31 -18.44
CA ARG A 28 18.11 -2.06 -17.47
C ARG A 28 17.13 -1.12 -16.77
N ALA A 29 15.85 -1.30 -17.04
CA ALA A 29 14.82 -0.51 -16.38
C ALA A 29 14.60 -1.00 -14.94
N GLU A 30 14.57 -0.08 -14.00
CA GLU A 30 14.29 -0.36 -12.60
C GLU A 30 12.97 0.30 -12.20
N ARG A 31 12.13 -0.45 -11.47
CA ARG A 31 10.88 0.08 -10.96
C ARG A 31 11.16 0.99 -9.77
N ARG A 32 10.58 2.19 -9.79
CA ARG A 32 10.83 3.28 -8.82
C ARG A 32 9.64 3.55 -7.89
N VAL A 33 8.78 2.57 -7.74
CA VAL A 33 7.62 2.70 -6.84
C VAL A 33 7.46 1.46 -5.98
N ALA A 34 7.00 1.65 -4.76
CA ALA A 34 6.43 0.64 -3.89
C ALA A 34 4.91 0.63 -4.04
N LYS A 35 4.26 -0.48 -3.78
CA LYS A 35 2.80 -0.57 -3.71
C LYS A 35 2.39 -0.77 -2.26
N PHE A 36 1.38 0.00 -1.83
CA PHE A 36 0.77 -0.17 -0.51
C PHE A 36 -0.64 -0.73 -0.65
N ARG A 37 -0.92 -1.85 0.02
CA ARG A 37 -2.20 -2.56 -0.06
C ARG A 37 -2.93 -2.49 1.27
N VAL A 38 -4.21 -2.15 1.24
CA VAL A 38 -5.09 -2.16 2.41
C VAL A 38 -6.25 -3.09 2.15
N LEU A 39 -6.49 -3.98 3.08
CA LEU A 39 -7.57 -4.95 3.03
C LEU A 39 -8.41 -4.85 4.30
N LEU A 40 -9.72 -5.04 4.15
CA LEU A 40 -10.63 -5.24 5.25
C LEU A 40 -11.04 -6.72 5.27
N LYS A 41 -10.84 -7.38 6.40
CA LYS A 41 -11.24 -8.78 6.60
C LYS A 41 -12.69 -8.83 7.06
N ASP A 42 -13.50 -9.60 6.37
CA ASP A 42 -14.89 -9.86 6.75
C ASP A 42 -14.91 -10.85 7.91
N LYS A 43 -15.25 -10.36 9.10
CA LYS A 43 -15.32 -11.18 10.30
C LYS A 43 -16.71 -11.04 10.92
N PRO A 44 -17.47 -12.14 10.98
CA PRO A 44 -18.77 -12.08 11.65
C PRO A 44 -18.60 -11.77 13.14
N SER A 45 -19.46 -10.89 13.66
CA SER A 45 -19.49 -10.55 15.07
C SER A 45 -19.79 -11.78 15.92
N PRO A 46 -18.96 -12.10 16.92
CA PRO A 46 -19.23 -13.21 17.84
C PRO A 46 -20.40 -12.95 18.78
N VAL A 47 -20.76 -11.67 19.00
CA VAL A 47 -21.74 -11.30 20.04
C VAL A 47 -23.19 -11.46 19.58
N ASN A 48 -23.53 -11.15 18.35
CA ASN A 48 -24.92 -11.18 17.86
C ASN A 48 -25.11 -11.82 16.49
N GLY A 49 -24.11 -12.49 15.91
CA GLY A 49 -24.15 -12.96 14.54
C GLY A 49 -24.25 -11.80 13.52
N PHE A 50 -24.00 -10.59 13.97
CA PHE A 50 -23.99 -9.41 13.13
C PHE A 50 -22.78 -9.47 12.24
N SER A 51 -23.00 -9.59 10.95
CA SER A 51 -21.94 -9.45 9.96
C SER A 51 -21.74 -7.96 9.71
N PHE A 52 -20.53 -7.48 9.92
CA PHE A 52 -20.17 -6.13 9.52
C PHE A 52 -20.24 -6.05 8.00
N ASP A 53 -21.19 -5.29 7.48
CA ASP A 53 -21.31 -5.07 6.06
C ASP A 53 -20.24 -4.06 5.64
N MET A 54 -19.13 -4.55 5.12
CA MET A 54 -18.02 -3.73 4.64
C MET A 54 -18.24 -3.14 3.25
N THR A 55 -19.40 -3.35 2.65
CA THR A 55 -19.72 -2.73 1.36
C THR A 55 -19.83 -1.21 1.49
N ALA A 56 -19.22 -0.49 0.57
CA ALA A 56 -19.25 0.97 0.49
C ALA A 56 -18.57 1.74 1.66
N HIS A 57 -17.47 1.22 2.19
CA HIS A 57 -16.67 1.93 3.18
C HIS A 57 -15.60 2.80 2.54
N THR A 58 -15.19 3.84 3.27
CA THR A 58 -14.02 4.64 2.97
C THR A 58 -13.02 4.48 4.10
N VAL A 59 -11.78 4.19 3.76
CA VAL A 59 -10.66 4.13 4.70
C VAL A 59 -9.80 5.36 4.48
N GLN A 60 -9.63 6.16 5.53
CA GLN A 60 -8.69 7.27 5.56
C GLN A 60 -7.57 6.91 6.52
N MET A 61 -6.35 7.26 6.17
CA MET A 61 -5.17 7.04 7.01
C MET A 61 -4.07 8.03 6.64
N LEU A 62 -3.13 8.17 7.55
CA LEU A 62 -1.92 8.96 7.33
C LEU A 62 -0.70 8.03 7.36
N LEU A 63 0.06 8.00 6.28
CA LEU A 63 1.37 7.37 6.26
C LEU A 63 2.39 8.41 6.75
N THR A 64 3.22 8.03 7.71
CA THR A 64 4.23 8.92 8.29
C THR A 64 5.62 8.33 8.12
N SER A 65 6.62 9.17 7.88
CA SER A 65 8.03 8.76 7.88
C SER A 65 8.82 9.63 8.84
N LYS A 66 9.77 9.01 9.56
CA LYS A 66 10.67 9.70 10.49
C LYS A 66 12.11 9.78 9.98
N THR A 67 12.42 9.08 8.92
CA THR A 67 13.80 8.95 8.42
C THR A 67 14.07 9.86 7.24
N GLU A 68 13.27 9.78 6.22
CA GLU A 68 13.40 10.57 4.99
C GLU A 68 12.01 10.92 4.44
N PRO A 69 11.86 12.03 3.73
CA PRO A 69 10.55 12.44 3.22
C PRO A 69 10.05 11.49 2.13
N PHE A 70 8.75 11.53 1.88
CA PHE A 70 8.17 10.88 0.71
C PHE A 70 8.57 11.64 -0.55
N ALA A 71 9.07 10.90 -1.55
CA ALA A 71 9.37 11.51 -2.84
C ALA A 71 8.08 11.82 -3.60
N GLU A 72 8.04 12.98 -4.24
CA GLU A 72 6.93 13.43 -5.08
C GLU A 72 7.10 13.03 -6.54
N GLY A 73 8.27 12.57 -6.92
CA GLY A 73 8.58 12.20 -8.29
C GLY A 73 10.00 11.68 -8.46
N ILE A 74 10.41 11.65 -9.72
CA ILE A 74 11.74 11.23 -10.14
C ILE A 74 12.26 12.27 -11.11
N ASP A 75 13.50 12.70 -10.92
CA ASP A 75 14.15 13.66 -11.81
C ASP A 75 14.61 13.04 -13.13
N ALA A 76 15.10 13.86 -14.05
CA ALA A 76 15.54 13.42 -15.37
C ALA A 76 16.78 12.51 -15.36
N LEU A 77 17.51 12.46 -14.25
CA LEU A 77 18.68 11.60 -14.06
C LEU A 77 18.36 10.33 -13.27
N GLY A 78 17.08 10.14 -12.89
CA GLY A 78 16.62 8.97 -12.15
C GLY A 78 16.74 9.11 -10.64
N GLY A 79 17.10 10.29 -10.12
CA GLY A 79 17.11 10.58 -8.70
C GLY A 79 15.70 10.78 -8.13
N MET A 80 15.54 10.58 -6.83
CA MET A 80 14.29 10.90 -6.16
C MET A 80 14.11 12.41 -6.04
N TYR A 81 12.94 12.91 -6.44
CA TYR A 81 12.58 14.32 -6.30
C TYR A 81 11.72 14.51 -5.06
N TYR A 82 12.14 15.45 -4.23
CA TYR A 82 11.42 15.85 -3.01
C TYR A 82 10.98 17.32 -3.17
N GLY A 83 9.72 17.57 -2.82
CA GLY A 83 9.19 18.93 -2.87
C GLY A 83 9.78 19.88 -1.82
N ASP A 84 9.37 21.14 -1.90
CA ASP A 84 9.68 22.17 -0.90
C ASP A 84 8.35 22.76 -0.38
N PRO A 85 7.94 22.47 0.85
CA PRO A 85 8.61 21.65 1.87
C PRO A 85 8.57 20.14 1.58
N ALA A 86 9.58 19.42 2.07
CA ALA A 86 9.61 17.96 1.99
C ALA A 86 8.48 17.32 2.79
N LEU A 87 7.82 16.31 2.20
CA LEU A 87 6.66 15.66 2.80
C LEU A 87 7.07 14.49 3.69
N TYR A 88 6.81 14.58 4.98
CA TYR A 88 6.96 13.47 5.94
C TYR A 88 5.63 12.79 6.26
N GLU A 89 4.54 13.32 5.78
CA GLU A 89 3.19 12.80 5.96
C GLU A 89 2.50 12.68 4.61
N LEU A 90 1.91 11.52 4.34
CA LEU A 90 1.19 11.23 3.10
C LEU A 90 -0.24 10.79 3.43
N PRO A 91 -1.22 11.66 3.27
CA PRO A 91 -2.62 11.29 3.44
C PRO A 91 -3.06 10.29 2.38
N CYS A 92 -3.69 9.21 2.83
CA CYS A 92 -4.27 8.19 1.96
C CYS A 92 -5.78 8.10 2.20
N CYS A 93 -6.56 8.22 1.14
CA CYS A 93 -7.99 8.00 1.15
C CYS A 93 -8.33 6.90 0.14
N MET A 94 -8.95 5.85 0.62
CA MET A 94 -9.30 4.68 -0.19
C MET A 94 -10.77 4.36 -0.01
N SER A 95 -11.43 3.96 -1.07
CA SER A 95 -12.76 3.35 -1.01
C SER A 95 -12.65 1.83 -1.07
N THR A 96 -13.59 1.13 -0.46
CA THR A 96 -13.66 -0.32 -0.58
C THR A 96 -14.28 -0.70 -1.92
N MET A 97 -13.89 -1.86 -2.45
CA MET A 97 -14.58 -2.47 -3.57
C MET A 97 -15.87 -3.15 -3.09
N GLY A 98 -16.90 -3.18 -3.94
CA GLY A 98 -18.12 -3.93 -3.67
C GLY A 98 -17.93 -5.44 -3.60
N ASP A 99 -16.88 -5.97 -4.24
CA ASP A 99 -16.63 -7.40 -4.35
C ASP A 99 -15.67 -7.89 -3.27
N PHE A 100 -15.98 -9.08 -2.75
CA PHE A 100 -15.12 -9.79 -1.80
C PHE A 100 -14.21 -10.76 -2.54
N HIS A 101 -12.97 -10.81 -2.10
CA HIS A 101 -12.01 -11.82 -2.50
C HIS A 101 -11.88 -12.85 -1.38
N SER A 102 -11.71 -14.11 -1.73
CA SER A 102 -11.60 -15.21 -0.76
C SER A 102 -10.20 -15.80 -0.78
N SER A 103 -9.68 -16.07 0.41
CA SER A 103 -8.47 -16.85 0.61
C SER A 103 -8.80 -17.97 1.61
N GLY A 104 -8.88 -19.22 1.13
CA GLY A 104 -9.41 -20.31 1.94
C GLY A 104 -10.87 -20.09 2.35
N THR A 105 -11.12 -20.05 3.66
CA THR A 105 -12.44 -19.77 4.26
C THR A 105 -12.67 -18.30 4.58
N GLU A 106 -11.61 -17.48 4.50
CA GLU A 106 -11.64 -16.08 4.85
C GLU A 106 -12.08 -15.22 3.67
N ARG A 107 -12.76 -14.13 3.96
CA ARG A 107 -13.20 -13.14 2.98
C ARG A 107 -12.56 -11.79 3.28
N TYR A 108 -12.14 -11.13 2.23
CA TYR A 108 -11.49 -9.83 2.31
C TYR A 108 -12.08 -8.86 1.29
N GLN A 109 -12.08 -7.59 1.62
CA GLN A 109 -12.43 -6.52 0.71
C GLN A 109 -11.21 -5.64 0.48
N MET A 110 -10.85 -5.46 -0.79
CA MET A 110 -9.71 -4.63 -1.15
C MET A 110 -10.09 -3.16 -1.13
N CYS A 111 -9.26 -2.34 -0.49
CA CYS A 111 -9.38 -0.90 -0.55
C CYS A 111 -8.64 -0.35 -1.76
N GLN A 112 -9.27 0.57 -2.46
CA GLN A 112 -8.73 1.22 -3.67
C GLN A 112 -8.78 2.73 -3.52
N THR A 113 -7.90 3.43 -4.21
CA THR A 113 -7.99 4.88 -4.34
C THR A 113 -9.12 5.25 -5.30
N ASN A 114 -9.74 6.41 -5.08
CA ASN A 114 -10.86 6.89 -5.90
C ASN A 114 -10.55 7.07 -7.39
N SER A 115 -9.28 7.10 -7.77
CA SER A 115 -8.82 7.38 -9.14
C SER A 115 -8.09 6.22 -9.83
N THR A 116 -7.81 5.12 -9.12
CA THR A 116 -7.02 4.01 -9.65
C THR A 116 -7.62 2.67 -9.26
N VAL A 117 -7.50 1.69 -10.15
CA VAL A 117 -7.98 0.31 -9.94
C VAL A 117 -7.16 -0.44 -8.88
N PHE A 118 -6.11 0.15 -8.32
CA PHE A 118 -5.18 -0.50 -7.39
C PHE A 118 -4.81 0.38 -6.21
N SER A 119 -4.36 -0.27 -5.13
CA SER A 119 -3.79 0.38 -3.95
C SER A 119 -2.73 1.43 -4.31
N PRO A 120 -2.53 2.46 -3.49
CA PRO A 120 -1.64 3.57 -3.83
C PRO A 120 -0.21 3.10 -4.10
N PHE A 121 0.39 3.76 -5.06
CA PHE A 121 1.81 3.65 -5.33
C PHE A 121 2.55 4.81 -4.64
N VAL A 122 3.68 4.49 -4.03
CA VAL A 122 4.57 5.46 -3.40
C VAL A 122 5.92 5.39 -4.10
N PHE A 123 6.49 6.52 -4.47
CA PHE A 123 7.84 6.55 -5.03
C PHE A 123 8.83 5.99 -4.01
N ALA A 124 9.72 5.12 -4.45
CA ALA A 124 10.69 4.44 -3.61
C ALA A 124 12.02 4.27 -4.34
N ASP A 125 13.10 4.51 -3.61
CA ASP A 125 14.46 4.30 -4.11
C ASP A 125 14.77 2.79 -4.11
N PRO A 126 15.26 2.21 -5.22
CA PRO A 126 15.68 0.81 -5.26
C PRO A 126 16.84 0.47 -4.32
N ALA A 127 17.62 1.48 -3.92
CA ALA A 127 18.79 1.29 -3.06
C ALA A 127 18.47 1.37 -1.57
N SER A 128 17.26 1.81 -1.19
CA SER A 128 16.87 2.01 0.21
C SER A 128 15.50 1.44 0.54
N GLU A 129 15.27 1.24 1.83
CA GLU A 129 13.96 0.90 2.38
C GLU A 129 13.48 2.05 3.25
N LEU A 130 12.21 2.44 3.07
CA LEU A 130 11.59 3.54 3.81
C LEU A 130 10.67 2.98 4.90
N PRO A 131 11.09 3.05 6.19
CA PRO A 131 10.23 2.72 7.31
C PRO A 131 9.11 3.75 7.46
N ILE A 132 7.87 3.29 7.55
CA ILE A 132 6.70 4.14 7.73
C ILE A 132 5.88 3.74 8.95
N GLY A 133 5.18 4.72 9.51
CA GLY A 133 4.05 4.52 10.42
C GLY A 133 2.73 4.70 9.67
N ILE A 134 1.72 3.95 10.06
CA ILE A 134 0.34 4.11 9.62
C ILE A 134 -0.44 4.57 10.83
N VAL A 135 -1.00 5.77 10.77
CA VAL A 135 -1.70 6.42 11.87
C VAL A 135 -3.03 7.03 11.41
N ASP A 136 -3.81 7.53 12.34
CA ASP A 136 -5.07 8.25 12.09
C ASP A 136 -6.03 7.47 11.18
N ILE A 137 -6.20 6.17 11.47
CA ILE A 137 -7.03 5.31 10.66
C ILE A 137 -8.50 5.55 11.01
N ASP A 138 -9.27 5.90 10.00
CA ASP A 138 -10.70 6.17 10.08
C ASP A 138 -11.41 5.35 9.00
N ILE A 139 -12.32 4.47 9.42
CA ILE A 139 -13.13 3.65 8.50
C ILE A 139 -14.58 4.10 8.65
N SER A 140 -15.14 4.69 7.60
CA SER A 140 -16.51 5.21 7.57
C SER A 140 -17.34 4.49 6.51
N GLY A 141 -18.59 4.19 6.85
CA GLY A 141 -19.55 3.52 5.95
C GLY A 141 -20.57 4.47 5.36
N ALA A 142 -20.97 4.24 4.10
CA ALA A 142 -22.00 5.03 3.46
C ALA A 142 -23.42 4.76 3.97
N SER A 143 -23.68 3.59 4.53
CA SER A 143 -25.00 3.17 4.98
C SER A 143 -25.06 2.97 6.49
N GLY A 144 -25.24 4.02 7.24
CA GLY A 144 -25.48 3.89 8.68
C GLY A 144 -24.72 4.88 9.57
N GLY A 145 -23.82 5.66 8.99
CA GLY A 145 -23.15 6.75 9.69
C GLY A 145 -22.18 6.31 10.79
N TYR A 146 -21.78 5.04 10.79
CA TYR A 146 -20.79 4.54 11.74
C TYR A 146 -19.38 4.88 11.25
N THR A 147 -18.57 5.41 12.14
CA THR A 147 -17.14 5.66 11.90
C THR A 147 -16.35 4.88 12.93
N TYR A 148 -15.39 4.10 12.47
CA TYR A 148 -14.48 3.34 13.30
C TYR A 148 -13.11 3.97 13.24
N LYS A 149 -12.52 4.22 14.41
CA LYS A 149 -11.20 4.84 14.54
C LYS A 149 -10.29 3.95 15.35
N THR A 150 -9.00 4.07 15.09
CA THR A 150 -7.99 3.46 15.94
C THR A 150 -6.89 4.47 16.25
N ASP A 151 -6.49 4.54 17.51
CA ASP A 151 -5.35 5.34 17.98
C ASP A 151 -4.02 4.56 17.87
N GLN A 152 -4.06 3.34 17.34
CA GLN A 152 -2.86 2.51 17.19
C GLN A 152 -2.02 2.99 16.01
N THR A 153 -0.70 2.88 16.18
CA THR A 153 0.27 3.10 15.11
C THR A 153 0.80 1.75 14.63
N PHE A 154 0.71 1.51 13.33
CA PHE A 154 1.23 0.30 12.72
C PHE A 154 2.49 0.63 11.91
N ALA A 155 3.54 -0.18 12.07
CA ALA A 155 4.81 0.01 11.37
C ALA A 155 4.90 -0.89 10.12
N ARG A 156 5.37 -0.33 9.03
CA ARG A 156 5.65 -1.04 7.77
C ARG A 156 6.93 -0.49 7.13
N THR A 157 7.38 -1.20 6.11
CA THR A 157 8.51 -0.77 5.30
C THR A 157 8.07 -0.73 3.83
N LEU A 158 8.35 0.39 3.17
CA LEU A 158 8.19 0.53 1.72
C LEU A 158 9.53 0.29 1.03
N ALA A 159 9.50 -0.47 -0.06
CA ALA A 159 10.68 -0.68 -0.90
C ALA A 159 10.25 -0.74 -2.37
N ALA A 160 11.11 -0.24 -3.26
CA ALA A 160 10.85 -0.29 -4.69
C ALA A 160 10.62 -1.73 -5.16
N SER A 161 9.68 -1.90 -6.09
CA SER A 161 9.30 -3.21 -6.63
C SER A 161 8.67 -4.18 -5.61
N LYS A 162 8.34 -3.72 -4.40
CA LYS A 162 7.68 -4.55 -3.39
C LYS A 162 6.28 -4.05 -3.07
N ILE A 163 5.44 -4.98 -2.64
CA ILE A 163 4.13 -4.70 -2.09
C ILE A 163 4.26 -4.78 -0.58
N SER A 164 3.80 -3.75 0.10
CA SER A 164 3.60 -3.72 1.54
C SER A 164 2.14 -3.42 1.84
N GLY A 165 1.68 -3.66 3.05
CA GLY A 165 0.29 -3.33 3.37
C GLY A 165 -0.16 -3.78 4.73
N ILE A 166 -1.45 -3.61 4.97
CA ILE A 166 -2.11 -3.93 6.23
C ILE A 166 -3.46 -4.58 5.96
N VAL A 167 -3.81 -5.54 6.79
CA VAL A 167 -5.15 -6.13 6.84
C VAL A 167 -5.81 -5.66 8.12
N PHE A 168 -6.96 -5.01 8.03
CA PHE A 168 -7.77 -4.65 9.18
C PHE A 168 -8.91 -5.64 9.35
N GLU A 169 -9.27 -5.88 10.62
CA GLU A 169 -10.52 -6.52 10.99
C GLU A 169 -11.22 -5.73 12.09
N THR A 170 -12.51 -5.98 12.28
CA THR A 170 -13.26 -5.44 13.42
C THR A 170 -13.35 -6.47 14.52
N THR A 171 -13.17 -6.04 15.77
CA THR A 171 -13.48 -6.83 16.93
C THR A 171 -14.59 -6.15 17.71
N ASP A 172 -15.55 -6.94 18.17
CA ASP A 172 -16.60 -6.43 19.05
C ASP A 172 -16.47 -7.05 20.43
N THR A 173 -16.60 -6.20 21.43
CA THR A 173 -16.66 -6.58 22.83
C THR A 173 -17.94 -6.05 23.45
N TYR A 174 -18.61 -6.90 24.21
CA TYR A 174 -19.73 -6.45 25.01
C TYR A 174 -19.23 -5.84 26.31
N ASP A 175 -19.58 -4.58 26.52
CA ASP A 175 -19.28 -3.90 27.78
C ASP A 175 -20.46 -4.08 28.73
N ASP A 176 -20.30 -4.99 29.68
CA ASP A 176 -21.34 -5.29 30.70
C ASP A 176 -21.67 -4.06 31.56
N SER A 177 -20.74 -3.12 31.71
CA SER A 177 -20.94 -1.94 32.56
C SER A 177 -21.84 -0.88 31.90
N SER A 178 -21.78 -0.76 30.60
CA SER A 178 -22.55 0.20 29.79
C SER A 178 -23.73 -0.45 29.06
N SER A 179 -23.78 -1.78 29.03
CA SER A 179 -24.71 -2.57 28.19
C SER A 179 -24.61 -2.21 26.70
N GLN A 180 -23.42 -1.86 26.25
CA GLN A 180 -23.15 -1.46 24.86
C GLN A 180 -22.14 -2.39 24.19
N ILE A 181 -22.29 -2.55 22.90
CA ILE A 181 -21.29 -3.22 22.07
C ILE A 181 -20.27 -2.15 21.65
N ARG A 182 -19.01 -2.40 21.97
CA ARG A 182 -17.88 -1.64 21.48
C ARG A 182 -17.28 -2.37 20.28
N ILE A 183 -17.09 -1.65 19.20
CA ILE A 183 -16.43 -2.16 18.00
C ILE A 183 -15.10 -1.43 17.84
N ASP A 184 -14.02 -2.19 17.81
CA ASP A 184 -12.67 -1.69 17.60
C ASP A 184 -12.16 -2.16 16.23
N VAL A 185 -11.37 -1.32 15.56
CA VAL A 185 -10.61 -1.68 14.37
C VAL A 185 -9.22 -2.09 14.80
N VAL A 186 -8.82 -3.29 14.44
CA VAL A 186 -7.52 -3.85 14.79
C VAL A 186 -6.83 -4.41 13.53
N GLU A 187 -5.54 -4.62 13.63
CA GLU A 187 -4.80 -5.35 12.62
C GLU A 187 -5.14 -6.84 12.72
N ALA A 188 -5.52 -7.44 11.58
CA ALA A 188 -5.81 -8.86 11.52
C ALA A 188 -4.53 -9.70 11.72
N THR A 189 -4.68 -10.81 12.43
CA THR A 189 -3.59 -11.74 12.69
C THR A 189 -3.89 -13.13 12.16
N ASP A 190 -2.84 -13.84 11.76
CA ASP A 190 -2.90 -15.26 11.42
C ASP A 190 -3.10 -16.14 12.66
N ASP A 191 -3.25 -17.46 12.46
CA ASP A 191 -3.43 -18.43 13.54
C ASP A 191 -2.25 -18.48 14.53
N ALA A 192 -1.09 -18.00 14.14
CA ALA A 192 0.09 -17.89 15.00
C ALA A 192 0.18 -16.55 15.75
N GLY A 193 -0.76 -15.63 15.50
CA GLY A 193 -0.81 -14.30 16.12
C GLY A 193 0.11 -13.27 15.45
N ASN A 194 0.64 -13.55 14.27
CA ASN A 194 1.40 -12.57 13.50
C ASN A 194 0.46 -11.73 12.63
N PRO A 195 0.81 -10.45 12.34
CA PRO A 195 0.04 -9.65 11.40
C PRO A 195 -0.13 -10.36 10.06
N GLU A 196 -1.35 -10.38 9.53
CA GLU A 196 -1.62 -10.98 8.23
C GLU A 196 -0.86 -10.23 7.13
N ASN A 197 -0.27 -11.00 6.21
CA ASN A 197 0.53 -10.42 5.13
C ASN A 197 -0.36 -9.96 3.97
N ALA A 198 -0.74 -8.69 3.97
CA ALA A 198 -1.53 -8.10 2.90
C ALA A 198 -0.89 -8.23 1.51
N ALA A 199 0.44 -8.36 1.43
CA ALA A 199 1.14 -8.52 0.17
C ALA A 199 0.93 -9.92 -0.45
N ALA A 200 0.75 -10.94 0.42
CA ALA A 200 0.57 -12.33 0.00
C ALA A 200 -0.89 -12.70 -0.29
N LEU A 201 -1.83 -11.88 0.20
CA LEU A 201 -3.25 -12.11 -0.01
C LEU A 201 -3.65 -11.56 -1.38
N PHE A 202 -4.04 -12.44 -2.28
CA PHE A 202 -4.62 -12.25 -3.61
C PHE A 202 -3.70 -12.28 -4.83
N ASP A 203 -4.31 -12.90 -5.77
CA ASP A 203 -4.24 -13.25 -7.16
C ASP A 203 -3.08 -12.70 -7.99
N PRO A 204 -2.40 -13.59 -8.74
CA PRO A 204 -1.36 -13.28 -9.70
C PRO A 204 -1.75 -12.26 -10.79
N PHE A 205 -3.03 -12.08 -11.12
CA PHE A 205 -3.44 -11.04 -12.08
C PHE A 205 -3.19 -9.62 -11.59
N TYR A 206 -3.12 -9.43 -10.29
CA TYR A 206 -2.84 -8.13 -9.66
C TYR A 206 -1.48 -8.12 -8.97
N GLU A 207 -0.77 -9.23 -9.00
CA GLU A 207 0.55 -9.30 -8.42
C GLU A 207 1.56 -8.57 -9.30
N TRP A 208 2.25 -7.70 -8.66
CA TRP A 208 3.35 -7.00 -9.20
C TRP A 208 4.57 -7.92 -9.23
N ASN A 209 4.66 -8.72 -10.26
CA ASN A 209 5.75 -9.65 -10.39
C ASN A 209 7.04 -8.91 -10.79
N ALA A 210 7.91 -8.67 -9.81
CA ALA A 210 9.22 -8.05 -10.01
C ALA A 210 10.17 -8.89 -10.89
N SER A 211 9.84 -10.17 -11.12
CA SER A 211 10.71 -11.10 -11.87
C SER A 211 10.38 -11.22 -13.35
N SER A 212 9.37 -10.51 -13.85
CA SER A 212 8.91 -10.64 -15.25
C SER A 212 9.30 -9.50 -16.17
N TYR A 213 10.29 -8.67 -15.81
CA TYR A 213 10.81 -7.62 -16.67
C TYR A 213 12.33 -7.64 -16.78
#